data_04cc60838ae95205dab2803b793cd3d2
#
_entry.id   04cc60838ae95205dab2803b793cd3d2
#
_cell.length_a   1.000
_cell.length_b   1.000
_cell.length_c   1.000
_cell.angle_alpha   90.00
_cell.angle_beta   90.00
_cell.angle_gamma   90.00
#
_symmetry.space_group_name_H-M   'P 1'
#
loop_
_entity.id
_entity.type
_entity.pdbx_description
1 polymer ?
#
loop_
_entity_poly.entity_id
_entity_poly.type
_entity_poly.pdbx_seq_one_letter_code
_entity_poly.pdbx_strand_id
1 'polypeptide(L)'
;MMEGSSDGSMIGFLFNERECKELDYVLRKELDEMLFDLNDKRIDIEVKGAIESRYKVIFRMYARLASPKEISKYARNKSYKSK
;
A
#
# COMPACT_ATOMS: atom_id res chain seq x y z
N MET A 1 12.20 17.89 2.01
CA MET A 1 12.04 17.44 2.05
C MET A 1 12.20 16.38 2.46
N MET A 2 12.12 15.82 2.54
CA MET A 2 12.25 14.89 2.95
C MET A 2 12.92 14.04 2.39
N GLU A 3 13.44 14.10 1.69
CA GLU A 3 13.97 13.36 1.03
C GLU A 3 14.95 12.68 1.62
N GLY A 4 15.74 12.79 1.74
CA GLY A 4 16.70 12.03 2.08
C GLY A 4 16.57 11.34 3.29
N SER A 5 15.65 11.57 3.87
CA SER A 5 15.43 11.03 5.11
C SER A 5 15.02 9.66 5.08
N SER A 6 15.08 9.06 4.00
CA SER A 6 14.48 7.81 3.86
C SER A 6 14.94 6.78 4.79
N ASP A 7 16.19 6.81 5.18
CA ASP A 7 16.56 5.73 5.88
C ASP A 7 16.38 5.74 7.29
N GLY A 8 15.39 5.92 7.83
CA GLY A 8 15.12 5.78 9.19
C GLY A 8 14.49 6.93 9.84
N SER A 9 14.53 8.06 9.19
CA SER A 9 13.86 9.21 9.73
C SER A 9 12.38 9.04 9.64
N MET A 10 11.67 9.52 10.63
CA MET A 10 10.24 9.41 10.66
C MET A 10 9.63 10.75 11.01
N ILE A 11 8.47 11.01 10.44
CA ILE A 11 7.70 12.20 10.75
C ILE A 11 6.35 11.75 11.23
N GLY A 12 5.92 12.29 12.34
CA GLY A 12 4.63 11.90 12.87
C GLY A 12 3.55 12.91 12.55
N PHE A 13 2.35 12.41 12.38
CA PHE A 13 1.19 13.25 12.16
C PHE A 13 0.05 12.77 13.02
N LEU A 14 -0.81 13.68 13.39
CA LEU A 14 -2.03 13.32 14.08
C LEU A 14 -3.20 13.59 13.17
N PHE A 15 -4.13 12.65 13.12
CA PHE A 15 -5.30 12.78 12.28
C PHE A 15 -6.55 12.69 13.13
N ASN A 16 -7.55 13.50 12.85
CA ASN A 16 -8.82 13.33 13.53
C ASN A 16 -9.60 12.21 12.85
N GLU A 17 -10.74 11.90 13.41
CA GLU A 17 -11.51 10.76 12.92
C GLU A 17 -11.92 10.90 11.45
N ARG A 18 -12.32 12.08 11.07
CA ARG A 18 -12.73 12.31 9.71
C ARG A 18 -11.59 12.15 8.75
N GLU A 19 -10.44 12.67 9.14
CA GLU A 19 -9.26 12.55 8.32
C GLU A 19 -8.79 11.10 8.21
N CYS A 20 -8.95 10.35 9.27
CA CYS A 20 -8.59 8.94 9.23
C CYS A 20 -9.47 8.19 8.24
N LYS A 21 -10.74 8.51 8.19
CA LYS A 21 -11.63 7.85 7.26
C LYS A 21 -11.27 8.19 5.82
N GLU A 22 -10.91 9.43 5.61
CA GLU A 22 -10.53 9.84 4.28
C GLU A 22 -9.25 9.18 3.85
N LEU A 23 -8.29 9.10 4.76
CA LEU A 23 -7.03 8.47 4.47
C LEU A 23 -7.22 6.98 4.17
N ASP A 24 -8.08 6.33 4.93
CA ASP A 24 -8.40 4.94 4.68
C ASP A 24 -8.94 4.76 3.27
N TYR A 25 -9.83 5.62 2.86
CA TYR A 25 -10.41 5.55 1.53
C TYR A 25 -9.36 5.74 0.44
N VAL A 26 -8.52 6.74 0.61
CA VAL A 26 -7.50 7.05 -0.38
C VAL A 26 -6.50 5.90 -0.52
N LEU A 27 -6.07 5.35 0.61
CA LEU A 27 -5.10 4.27 0.57
C LEU A 27 -5.69 3.01 -0.04
N ARG A 28 -6.93 2.71 0.28
CA ARG A 28 -7.59 1.55 -0.31
C ARG A 28 -7.74 1.69 -1.81
N LYS A 29 -8.09 2.89 -2.23
CA LYS A 29 -8.25 3.13 -3.64
C LYS A 29 -6.95 2.93 -4.39
N GLU A 30 -5.85 3.41 -3.80
CA GLU A 30 -4.55 3.22 -4.40
C GLU A 30 -4.18 1.74 -4.46
N LEU A 31 -4.44 1.01 -3.39
CA LEU A 31 -4.13 -0.40 -3.38
C LEU A 31 -4.93 -1.15 -4.43
N ASP A 32 -6.21 -0.82 -4.57
CA ASP A 32 -7.04 -1.46 -5.58
C ASP A 32 -6.54 -1.21 -6.99
N GLU A 33 -6.13 0.00 -7.24
CA GLU A 33 -5.63 0.35 -8.58
C GLU A 33 -4.32 -0.36 -8.87
N MET A 34 -3.47 -0.46 -7.87
CA MET A 34 -2.21 -1.15 -8.08
C MET A 34 -2.42 -2.64 -8.29
N LEU A 35 -3.37 -3.24 -7.58
CA LEU A 35 -3.68 -4.64 -7.79
C LEU A 35 -4.20 -4.89 -9.20
N PHE A 36 -5.01 -3.97 -9.67
CA PHE A 36 -5.52 -4.07 -11.01
C PHE A 36 -4.37 -4.08 -12.01
N ASP A 37 -3.44 -3.16 -11.83
CA ASP A 37 -2.29 -3.07 -12.72
C ASP A 37 -1.38 -4.28 -12.62
N LEU A 38 -1.19 -4.79 -11.42
CA LEU A 38 -0.31 -5.94 -11.24
C LEU A 38 -0.88 -7.19 -11.89
N ASN A 39 -2.18 -7.22 -12.09
CA ASN A 39 -2.81 -8.35 -12.75
C ASN A 39 -2.94 -8.17 -14.26
N ASP A 40 -2.54 -7.05 -14.76
CA ASP A 40 -2.67 -6.75 -16.17
C ASP A 40 -1.46 -7.30 -16.91
N LYS A 41 -1.67 -8.25 -17.78
CA LYS A 41 -0.59 -8.89 -18.49
C LYS A 41 0.10 -8.02 -19.50
N ARG A 42 -0.52 -6.91 -19.84
CA ARG A 42 0.07 -6.02 -20.83
C ARG A 42 1.13 -5.11 -20.24
N ILE A 43 1.19 -5.03 -18.92
CA ILE A 43 2.15 -4.15 -18.28
C ILE A 43 3.50 -4.83 -18.19
N ASP A 44 4.52 -4.08 -18.57
CA ASP A 44 5.88 -4.54 -18.58
C ASP A 44 6.32 -5.00 -17.21
N ILE A 45 7.15 -6.00 -17.17
CA ILE A 45 7.57 -6.57 -15.92
C ILE A 45 8.37 -5.61 -15.08
N GLU A 46 9.11 -4.73 -15.69
CA GLU A 46 9.86 -3.73 -14.94
C GLU A 46 8.93 -2.76 -14.28
N VAL A 47 7.86 -2.39 -14.98
CA VAL A 47 6.88 -1.49 -14.43
C VAL A 47 6.15 -2.16 -13.28
N LYS A 48 5.88 -3.46 -13.42
CA LYS A 48 5.23 -4.20 -12.34
C LYS A 48 6.10 -4.23 -11.10
N GLY A 49 7.41 -4.32 -11.26
CA GLY A 49 8.31 -4.31 -10.13
C GLY A 49 8.22 -3.00 -9.36
N ALA A 50 8.12 -1.90 -10.10
CA ALA A 50 7.99 -0.60 -9.45
C ALA A 50 6.66 -0.48 -8.73
N ILE A 51 5.59 -1.00 -9.34
CA ILE A 51 4.28 -0.96 -8.70
C ILE A 51 4.29 -1.83 -7.44
N GLU A 52 4.93 -2.96 -7.51
CA GLU A 52 5.00 -3.85 -6.35
C GLU A 52 5.72 -3.19 -5.19
N SER A 53 6.80 -2.48 -5.46
CA SER A 53 7.52 -1.78 -4.42
C SER A 53 6.66 -0.71 -3.78
N ARG A 54 5.94 0.02 -4.60
CA ARG A 54 5.07 1.05 -4.09
C ARG A 54 3.91 0.45 -3.31
N TYR A 55 3.40 -0.69 -3.78
CA TYR A 55 2.32 -1.38 -3.10
C TYR A 55 2.72 -1.71 -1.66
N LYS A 56 3.93 -2.18 -1.47
CA LYS A 56 4.37 -2.52 -0.12
C LYS A 56 4.39 -1.34 0.81
N VAL A 57 4.80 -0.19 0.30
CA VAL A 57 4.83 1.01 1.13
C VAL A 57 3.42 1.45 1.49
N ILE A 58 2.54 1.52 0.49
CA ILE A 58 1.17 1.94 0.72
C ILE A 58 0.44 0.95 1.63
N PHE A 59 0.69 -0.32 1.43
CA PHE A 59 0.06 -1.34 2.27
C PHE A 59 0.46 -1.17 3.74
N ARG A 60 1.74 -0.90 4.00
CA ARG A 60 2.17 -0.71 5.38
C ARG A 60 1.52 0.51 6.01
N MET A 61 1.32 1.56 5.22
CA MET A 61 0.63 2.73 5.71
C MET A 61 -0.82 2.39 6.04
N TYR A 62 -1.46 1.66 5.14
CA TYR A 62 -2.85 1.27 5.33
C TYR A 62 -3.01 0.38 6.56
N ALA A 63 -2.04 -0.48 6.80
CA ALA A 63 -2.12 -1.40 7.92
C ALA A 63 -2.14 -0.70 9.27
N ARG A 64 -1.72 0.54 9.32
CA ARG A 64 -1.77 1.28 10.57
C ARG A 64 -3.17 1.76 10.90
N LEU A 65 -4.04 1.79 9.90
CA LEU A 65 -5.38 2.33 10.08
C LEU A 65 -6.46 1.26 10.06
N ALA A 66 -6.24 0.22 9.32
CA ALA A 66 -7.31 -0.72 9.00
C ALA A 66 -7.41 -1.83 10.03
N SER A 67 -8.57 -2.44 10.10
CA SER A 67 -8.76 -3.59 10.98
C SER A 67 -8.06 -4.81 10.39
N PRO A 68 -7.78 -5.81 11.18
CA PRO A 68 -7.13 -7.01 10.65
C PRO A 68 -7.89 -7.65 9.50
N LYS A 69 -9.21 -7.57 9.53
CA LYS A 69 -10.01 -8.12 8.47
C LYS A 69 -9.75 -7.39 7.16
N GLU A 70 -9.68 -6.08 7.23
CA GLU A 70 -9.43 -5.30 6.03
C GLU A 70 -8.00 -5.50 5.54
N ILE A 71 -7.08 -5.59 6.45
CA ILE A 71 -5.69 -5.79 6.09
C ILE A 71 -5.51 -7.07 5.32
N SER A 72 -6.19 -8.12 5.73
CA SER A 72 -6.02 -9.41 5.08
C SER A 72 -6.49 -9.39 3.63
N LYS A 73 -7.38 -8.50 3.29
CA LYS A 73 -7.84 -8.41 1.91
C LYS A 73 -6.74 -7.94 0.96
N TYR A 74 -5.80 -7.18 1.49
CA TYR A 74 -4.76 -6.60 0.65
C TYR A 74 -3.39 -7.21 0.86
N ALA A 75 -3.24 -8.14 1.76
CA ALA A 75 -1.95 -8.74 2.02
C ALA A 75 -1.53 -9.59 0.84
N ARG A 76 -0.37 -9.29 0.31
CA ARG A 76 0.17 -10.07 -0.78
C ARG A 76 1.15 -11.04 -0.18
N ASN A 77 0.58 -12.19 0.20
CA ASN A 77 1.30 -13.09 0.95
C ASN A 77 1.96 -14.11 0.09
N LYS A 78 3.04 -14.64 0.49
CA LYS A 78 3.70 -15.58 -0.31
C LYS A 78 3.03 -16.89 -0.42
N SER A 79 2.15 -17.17 0.47
CA SER A 79 1.50 -18.45 0.46
C SER A 79 0.70 -18.68 -0.79
N TYR A 80 0.17 -17.66 -1.37
CA TYR A 80 -0.61 -17.89 -2.55
C TYR A 80 0.25 -18.20 -3.73
N LYS A 81 1.50 -17.91 -3.65
CA LYS A 81 2.35 -18.26 -4.71
C LYS A 81 2.76 -19.67 -4.65
N SER A 82 2.75 -20.26 -3.56
CA SER A 82 3.17 -21.58 -3.44
C SER A 82 2.11 -22.54 -3.86
N LYS A 83 0.97 -22.07 -4.19
CA LYS A 83 -0.01 -22.98 -4.61
C LYS A 83 0.06 -23.21 -5.96
#